data_778baa80a0aaa87a75c38c8d24c5316c
#
_entry.id   778baa80a0aaa87a75c38c8d24c5316c
#
_cell.length_a   1.000
_cell.length_b   1.000
_cell.length_c   1.000
_cell.angle_alpha   90.00
_cell.angle_beta   90.00
_cell.angle_gamma   90.00
#
_symmetry.space_group_name_H-M   'P 1'
#
loop_
_entity.id
_entity.type
_entity.pdbx_description
1 polymer ?
#
loop_
_entity_poly.entity_id
_entity_poly.type
_entity_poly.pdbx_seq_one_letter_code
_entity_poly.pdbx_strand_id
1 'polypeptide(L)'
;MGLTQAQMQSIENTIKTSLRNRFKSYNPEPAIMPFHTRLLGKDRLALYAFIHSLNTNFGTTIFEPVAMSLAEGRFKEVKLQVKSGSRISEQAQYEIQKIMDNLASANDAPDKQKEIEIIRKVCQSGEMRINKPTRVDIFLKNDNDEIYLIDIKTAKPNKGGFKEFKRTLLEWVATVLSEEPTAKINTLIAIPYNPYEPKPYSRWTMAGMLDLESELKVAEEFWDFLGGEGAYNDLLACFEKVGLELREEIDDYFKRFNT
;
A
#
# COMPACT_ATOMS: atom_id res chain seq x y z
N MET A 1 10.98 -20.52 -3.30
CA MET A 1 12.34 -20.19 -3.85
C MET A 1 12.57 -18.73 -3.58
N GLY A 2 13.60 -18.38 -2.78
CA GLY A 2 13.91 -16.99 -2.41
C GLY A 2 14.28 -16.09 -3.59
N LEU A 3 14.63 -14.85 -3.31
CA LEU A 3 14.99 -13.84 -4.32
C LEU A 3 16.28 -14.22 -5.05
N THR A 4 16.36 -13.90 -6.32
CA THR A 4 17.61 -14.03 -7.08
C THR A 4 18.63 -12.99 -6.62
N GLN A 5 19.91 -13.28 -6.82
CA GLN A 5 20.99 -12.35 -6.46
C GLN A 5 20.85 -10.99 -7.17
N ALA A 6 20.35 -10.97 -8.40
CA ALA A 6 20.09 -9.74 -9.15
C ALA A 6 18.96 -8.91 -8.53
N GLN A 7 17.88 -9.56 -8.08
CA GLN A 7 16.79 -8.89 -7.37
C GLN A 7 17.26 -8.32 -6.04
N MET A 8 17.99 -9.09 -5.23
CA MET A 8 18.57 -8.60 -3.96
C MET A 8 19.46 -7.37 -4.18
N GLN A 9 20.34 -7.39 -5.19
CA GLN A 9 21.19 -6.26 -5.50
C GLN A 9 20.39 -5.03 -5.95
N SER A 10 19.33 -5.20 -6.75
CA SER A 10 18.42 -4.12 -7.16
C SER A 10 17.73 -3.48 -5.95
N ILE A 11 17.21 -4.31 -5.04
CA ILE A 11 16.57 -3.88 -3.79
C ILE A 11 17.54 -3.10 -2.91
N GLU A 12 18.73 -3.64 -2.66
CA GLU A 12 19.77 -2.96 -1.88
C GLU A 12 20.13 -1.57 -2.46
N ASN A 13 20.28 -1.48 -3.78
CA ASN A 13 20.55 -0.21 -4.46
C ASN A 13 19.39 0.79 -4.31
N THR A 14 18.16 0.31 -4.40
CA THR A 14 16.95 1.11 -4.20
C THR A 14 16.92 1.69 -2.79
N ILE A 15 17.15 0.88 -1.77
CA ILE A 15 17.16 1.30 -0.36
C ILE A 15 18.29 2.34 -0.12
N LYS A 16 19.51 2.05 -0.57
CA LYS A 16 20.67 2.97 -0.44
C LYS A 16 20.39 4.32 -1.08
N THR A 17 19.89 4.30 -2.31
CA THR A 17 19.59 5.53 -3.06
C THR A 17 18.48 6.34 -2.40
N SER A 18 17.41 5.69 -1.97
CA SER A 18 16.29 6.34 -1.29
C SER A 18 16.75 7.00 0.02
N LEU A 19 17.51 6.29 0.86
CA LEU A 19 17.99 6.82 2.14
C LEU A 19 18.94 8.00 1.93
N ARG A 20 19.92 7.89 1.03
CA ARG A 20 20.85 8.98 0.71
C ARG A 20 20.15 10.21 0.14
N ASN A 21 19.16 10.01 -0.73
CA ASN A 21 18.35 11.10 -1.26
C ASN A 21 17.57 11.79 -0.13
N ARG A 22 17.04 11.01 0.82
CA ARG A 22 16.34 11.57 1.97
C ARG A 22 17.27 12.38 2.86
N PHE A 23 18.47 11.91 3.14
CA PHE A 23 19.47 12.69 3.90
C PHE A 23 19.78 14.06 3.26
N LYS A 24 19.84 14.11 1.92
CA LYS A 24 20.11 15.34 1.17
C LYS A 24 18.91 16.28 1.11
N SER A 25 17.71 15.72 0.94
CA SER A 25 16.49 16.50 0.64
C SER A 25 15.65 16.81 1.88
N TYR A 26 15.96 16.22 3.04
CA TYR A 26 15.16 16.45 4.23
C TYR A 26 15.25 17.91 4.70
N ASN A 27 14.15 18.61 4.49
CA ASN A 27 13.95 19.97 4.98
C ASN A 27 12.60 20.01 5.70
N PRO A 28 12.57 19.86 7.03
CA PRO A 28 11.31 19.83 7.77
C PRO A 28 10.62 21.19 7.69
N GLU A 29 9.30 21.16 7.52
CA GLU A 29 8.50 22.36 7.69
C GLU A 29 8.67 22.89 9.13
N PRO A 30 8.82 24.21 9.30
CA PRO A 30 8.89 24.81 10.62
C PRO A 30 7.62 24.49 11.41
N ALA A 31 7.73 23.69 12.44
CA ALA A 31 6.63 23.36 13.34
C ALA A 31 7.00 23.76 14.77
N ILE A 32 6.20 24.65 15.37
CA ILE A 32 6.36 25.04 16.77
C ILE A 32 5.45 24.11 17.60
N MET A 33 6.08 23.25 18.37
CA MET A 33 5.42 22.37 19.35
C MET A 33 5.81 22.78 20.77
N PRO A 34 5.23 23.87 21.34
CA PRO A 34 5.76 24.51 22.53
C PRO A 34 5.78 23.61 23.78
N PHE A 35 4.79 22.73 23.93
CA PHE A 35 4.73 21.79 25.04
C PHE A 35 5.75 20.66 24.89
N HIS A 36 5.81 20.04 23.71
CA HIS A 36 6.74 18.94 23.43
C HIS A 36 8.19 19.42 23.50
N THR A 37 8.50 20.60 22.95
CA THR A 37 9.85 21.20 23.00
C THR A 37 10.31 21.43 24.41
N ARG A 38 9.45 21.96 25.29
CA ARG A 38 9.79 22.20 26.69
C ARG A 38 9.94 20.92 27.51
N LEU A 39 9.17 19.87 27.16
CA LEU A 39 9.21 18.60 27.87
C LEU A 39 10.35 17.69 27.40
N LEU A 40 10.62 17.62 26.10
CA LEU A 40 11.48 16.59 25.50
C LEU A 40 12.80 17.14 24.94
N GLY A 41 12.88 18.45 24.67
CA GLY A 41 14.00 19.07 23.97
C GLY A 41 13.82 19.13 22.46
N LYS A 42 14.56 20.01 21.79
CA LYS A 42 14.48 20.19 20.32
C LYS A 42 15.09 19.04 19.55
N ASP A 43 16.15 18.45 20.07
CA ASP A 43 16.92 17.33 19.51
C ASP A 43 16.01 16.10 19.29
N ARG A 44 15.27 15.71 20.31
CA ARG A 44 14.36 14.56 20.24
C ARG A 44 13.19 14.79 19.29
N LEU A 45 12.68 16.02 19.24
CA LEU A 45 11.62 16.37 18.29
C LEU A 45 12.11 16.36 16.85
N ALA A 46 13.32 16.86 16.59
CA ALA A 46 13.92 16.83 15.26
C ALA A 46 14.16 15.40 14.77
N LEU A 47 14.68 14.54 15.65
CA LEU A 47 14.85 13.12 15.37
C LEU A 47 13.52 12.43 15.08
N TYR A 48 12.51 12.66 15.92
CA TYR A 48 11.17 12.09 15.70
C TYR A 48 10.57 12.54 14.37
N ALA A 49 10.65 13.83 14.05
CA ALA A 49 10.15 14.38 12.80
C ALA A 49 10.84 13.75 11.58
N PHE A 50 12.15 13.52 11.65
CA PHE A 50 12.90 12.84 10.61
C PHE A 50 12.43 11.39 10.43
N ILE A 51 12.34 10.60 11.51
CA ILE A 51 11.88 9.20 11.47
C ILE A 51 10.44 9.12 10.93
N HIS A 52 9.56 10.02 11.37
CA HIS A 52 8.19 10.10 10.88
C HIS A 52 8.15 10.38 9.37
N SER A 53 9.02 11.27 8.90
CA SER A 53 9.13 11.59 7.48
C SER A 53 9.66 10.42 6.63
N LEU A 54 10.53 9.59 7.20
CA LEU A 54 10.96 8.34 6.54
C LEU A 54 9.80 7.38 6.35
N ASN A 55 8.97 7.18 7.38
CA ASN A 55 7.81 6.30 7.30
C ASN A 55 6.84 6.72 6.18
N THR A 56 6.61 8.03 6.01
CA THR A 56 5.76 8.56 4.94
C THR A 56 6.41 8.36 3.57
N ASN A 57 7.73 8.51 3.49
CA ASN A 57 8.47 8.45 2.23
C ASN A 57 8.74 7.02 1.76
N PHE A 58 8.84 6.06 2.69
CA PHE A 58 9.13 4.65 2.37
C PHE A 58 8.09 4.04 1.44
N GLY A 59 6.82 4.43 1.53
CA GLY A 59 5.78 3.98 0.62
C GLY A 59 6.22 4.11 -0.84
N THR A 60 6.41 5.34 -1.27
CA THR A 60 6.68 5.66 -2.68
C THR A 60 8.14 5.46 -3.10
N THR A 61 9.10 5.62 -2.19
CA THR A 61 10.53 5.62 -2.55
C THR A 61 11.24 4.28 -2.32
N ILE A 62 10.63 3.39 -1.54
CA ILE A 62 11.19 2.06 -1.26
C ILE A 62 10.17 0.97 -1.54
N PHE A 63 9.01 0.97 -0.86
CA PHE A 63 8.10 -0.17 -0.94
C PHE A 63 7.52 -0.39 -2.34
N GLU A 64 7.12 0.67 -3.03
CA GLU A 64 6.63 0.54 -4.41
C GLU A 64 7.73 0.09 -5.40
N PRO A 65 8.93 0.70 -5.46
CA PRO A 65 10.01 0.21 -6.32
C PRO A 65 10.47 -1.22 -6.00
N VAL A 66 10.51 -1.59 -4.73
CA VAL A 66 10.83 -2.96 -4.29
C VAL A 66 9.73 -3.92 -4.75
N ALA A 67 8.46 -3.56 -4.57
CA ALA A 67 7.34 -4.37 -5.02
C ALA A 67 7.38 -4.59 -6.54
N MET A 68 7.72 -3.57 -7.32
CA MET A 68 7.94 -3.70 -8.76
C MET A 68 9.05 -4.70 -9.06
N SER A 69 10.23 -4.55 -8.43
CA SER A 69 11.37 -5.44 -8.65
C SER A 69 11.07 -6.90 -8.28
N LEU A 70 10.23 -7.13 -7.26
CA LEU A 70 9.81 -8.47 -6.88
C LEU A 70 8.79 -9.08 -7.85
N ALA A 71 7.87 -8.26 -8.34
CA ALA A 71 6.81 -8.70 -9.23
C ALA A 71 7.28 -8.93 -10.68
N GLU A 72 8.34 -8.22 -11.10
CA GLU A 72 8.96 -8.41 -12.41
C GLU A 72 9.43 -9.88 -12.59
N GLY A 73 9.03 -10.48 -13.70
CA GLY A 73 9.33 -11.90 -13.99
C GLY A 73 8.32 -12.91 -13.42
N ARG A 74 7.38 -12.47 -12.55
CA ARG A 74 6.28 -13.31 -12.05
C ARG A 74 4.91 -12.87 -12.56
N PHE A 75 4.79 -11.60 -12.94
CA PHE A 75 3.59 -11.04 -13.52
C PHE A 75 3.88 -10.58 -14.97
N LYS A 76 2.93 -10.79 -15.84
CA LYS A 76 2.99 -10.40 -17.26
C LYS A 76 3.14 -8.89 -17.41
N GLU A 77 2.54 -8.13 -16.51
CA GLU A 77 2.57 -6.68 -16.51
C GLU A 77 2.64 -6.15 -15.08
N VAL A 78 3.57 -5.23 -14.84
CA VAL A 78 3.77 -4.54 -13.56
C VAL A 78 3.89 -3.04 -13.83
N LYS A 79 3.05 -2.24 -13.17
CA LYS A 79 3.11 -0.77 -13.27
C LYS A 79 2.91 -0.15 -11.90
N LEU A 80 3.63 0.95 -11.65
CA LEU A 80 3.46 1.75 -10.43
C LEU A 80 2.66 3.01 -10.73
N GLN A 81 1.95 3.50 -9.71
CA GLN A 81 1.35 4.83 -9.69
C GLN A 81 0.42 5.08 -10.88
N VAL A 82 -0.34 4.06 -11.29
CA VAL A 82 -1.31 4.21 -12.37
C VAL A 82 -2.57 4.95 -11.88
N LYS A 83 -3.26 5.61 -12.80
CA LYS A 83 -4.59 6.16 -12.52
C LYS A 83 -5.64 5.09 -12.75
N SER A 84 -6.59 4.98 -11.83
CA SER A 84 -7.79 4.17 -12.04
C SER A 84 -8.60 4.69 -13.24
N GLY A 85 -9.57 3.91 -13.73
CA GLY A 85 -10.50 4.35 -14.74
C GLY A 85 -11.27 5.61 -14.33
N SER A 86 -11.72 6.36 -15.31
CA SER A 86 -12.40 7.64 -15.11
C SER A 86 -13.93 7.60 -15.35
N ARG A 87 -14.48 6.43 -15.67
CA ARG A 87 -15.90 6.26 -16.00
C ARG A 87 -16.51 5.15 -15.16
N ILE A 88 -17.72 5.37 -14.70
CA ILE A 88 -18.50 4.43 -13.90
C ILE A 88 -19.97 4.56 -14.31
N SER A 89 -20.71 3.45 -14.35
CA SER A 89 -22.14 3.52 -14.62
C SER A 89 -22.92 4.05 -13.40
N GLU A 90 -24.02 4.72 -13.65
CA GLU A 90 -24.93 5.20 -12.60
C GLU A 90 -25.37 4.06 -11.67
N GLN A 91 -25.74 2.93 -12.24
CA GLN A 91 -26.18 1.78 -11.45
C GLN A 91 -25.04 1.15 -10.63
N ALA A 92 -23.79 1.16 -11.14
CA ALA A 92 -22.66 0.71 -10.34
C ALA A 92 -22.39 1.65 -9.16
N GLN A 93 -22.53 2.98 -9.34
CA GLN A 93 -22.43 3.92 -8.21
C GLN A 93 -23.51 3.66 -7.15
N TYR A 94 -24.74 3.38 -7.58
CA TYR A 94 -25.84 3.06 -6.67
C TYR A 94 -25.56 1.77 -5.88
N GLU A 95 -25.14 0.69 -6.55
CA GLU A 95 -24.83 -0.56 -5.87
C GLU A 95 -23.62 -0.44 -4.94
N ILE A 96 -22.58 0.32 -5.30
CA ILE A 96 -21.47 0.62 -4.38
C ILE A 96 -21.99 1.33 -3.12
N GLN A 97 -22.85 2.35 -3.28
CA GLN A 97 -23.41 3.04 -2.11
C GLN A 97 -24.20 2.08 -1.21
N LYS A 98 -25.01 1.21 -1.80
CA LYS A 98 -25.80 0.22 -1.08
C LYS A 98 -24.93 -0.81 -0.35
N ILE A 99 -23.85 -1.29 -0.98
CA ILE A 99 -22.86 -2.17 -0.33
C ILE A 99 -22.28 -1.43 0.88
N MET A 100 -21.82 -0.19 0.71
CA MET A 100 -21.22 0.61 1.77
C MET A 100 -22.17 0.85 2.94
N ASP A 101 -23.44 1.12 2.67
CA ASP A 101 -24.48 1.35 3.71
C ASP A 101 -24.78 0.07 4.48
N ASN A 102 -24.87 -1.07 3.81
CA ASN A 102 -25.07 -2.37 4.44
C ASN A 102 -23.89 -2.78 5.34
N LEU A 103 -22.66 -2.58 4.87
CA LEU A 103 -21.46 -2.84 5.67
C LEU A 103 -21.38 -1.88 6.86
N ALA A 104 -21.71 -0.60 6.67
CA ALA A 104 -21.66 0.40 7.73
C ALA A 104 -22.69 0.15 8.84
N SER A 105 -23.83 -0.42 8.51
CA SER A 105 -24.91 -0.78 9.44
C SER A 105 -24.82 -2.21 9.97
N ALA A 106 -23.77 -2.97 9.56
CA ALA A 106 -23.62 -4.39 9.87
C ALA A 106 -24.82 -5.27 9.44
N ASN A 107 -25.52 -4.85 8.39
CA ASN A 107 -26.61 -5.63 7.79
C ASN A 107 -26.09 -6.73 6.85
N ASP A 108 -24.83 -6.61 6.40
CA ASP A 108 -24.14 -7.59 5.57
C ASP A 108 -22.69 -7.72 6.05
N ALA A 109 -22.03 -8.81 5.71
CA ALA A 109 -20.60 -9.01 5.91
C ALA A 109 -19.85 -8.76 4.59
N PRO A 110 -18.61 -8.25 4.63
CA PRO A 110 -17.83 -8.07 3.42
C PRO A 110 -17.56 -9.43 2.74
N ASP A 111 -17.83 -9.48 1.44
CA ASP A 111 -17.61 -10.65 0.57
C ASP A 111 -17.18 -10.13 -0.80
N LYS A 112 -15.89 -10.17 -1.07
CA LYS A 112 -15.28 -9.59 -2.25
C LYS A 112 -15.85 -10.14 -3.55
N GLN A 113 -16.05 -11.45 -3.63
CA GLN A 113 -16.54 -12.07 -4.85
C GLN A 113 -18.00 -11.69 -5.14
N LYS A 114 -18.84 -11.73 -4.11
CA LYS A 114 -20.24 -11.28 -4.19
C LYS A 114 -20.33 -9.82 -4.63
N GLU A 115 -19.51 -8.95 -4.06
CA GLU A 115 -19.48 -7.52 -4.38
C GLU A 115 -19.04 -7.25 -5.83
N ILE A 116 -17.99 -7.93 -6.31
CA ILE A 116 -17.55 -7.86 -7.71
C ILE A 116 -18.69 -8.30 -8.64
N GLU A 117 -19.38 -9.39 -8.35
CA GLU A 117 -20.47 -9.88 -9.18
C GLU A 117 -21.69 -8.95 -9.17
N ILE A 118 -22.01 -8.32 -8.05
CA ILE A 118 -23.05 -7.27 -7.99
C ILE A 118 -22.69 -6.12 -8.93
N ILE A 119 -21.46 -5.59 -8.83
CA ILE A 119 -20.98 -4.50 -9.67
C ILE A 119 -20.92 -4.91 -11.15
N ARG A 120 -20.45 -6.12 -11.45
CA ARG A 120 -20.35 -6.64 -12.81
C ARG A 120 -21.69 -6.65 -13.54
N LYS A 121 -22.76 -7.06 -12.87
CA LYS A 121 -24.12 -7.11 -13.45
C LYS A 121 -24.64 -5.75 -13.92
N VAL A 122 -24.12 -4.67 -13.36
CA VAL A 122 -24.60 -3.32 -13.60
C VAL A 122 -23.53 -2.37 -14.15
N CYS A 123 -22.32 -2.85 -14.41
CA CYS A 123 -21.15 -2.03 -14.73
C CYS A 123 -21.32 -1.15 -16.00
N GLN A 124 -22.27 -1.47 -16.87
CA GLN A 124 -22.62 -0.70 -18.08
C GLN A 124 -24.09 -0.27 -18.09
N SER A 125 -24.79 -0.34 -16.96
CA SER A 125 -26.22 -0.02 -16.87
C SER A 125 -26.45 1.44 -16.43
N GLY A 126 -27.35 2.11 -17.13
CA GLY A 126 -27.66 3.53 -16.91
C GLY A 126 -26.63 4.45 -17.59
N GLU A 127 -26.64 5.73 -17.21
CA GLU A 127 -25.73 6.73 -17.73
C GLU A 127 -24.28 6.49 -17.27
N MET A 128 -23.32 6.65 -18.19
CA MET A 128 -21.91 6.59 -17.85
C MET A 128 -21.45 7.94 -17.30
N ARG A 129 -21.10 7.98 -16.03
CA ARG A 129 -20.68 9.19 -15.33
C ARG A 129 -19.15 9.28 -15.24
N ILE A 130 -18.65 10.51 -15.19
CA ILE A 130 -17.23 10.76 -14.95
C ILE A 130 -16.96 10.53 -13.46
N ASN A 131 -16.04 9.63 -13.16
CA ASN A 131 -15.49 9.44 -11.82
C ASN A 131 -14.08 10.06 -11.75
N LYS A 132 -13.74 10.73 -10.65
CA LYS A 132 -12.41 11.28 -10.45
C LYS A 132 -11.41 10.11 -10.30
N PRO A 133 -10.46 9.95 -11.22
CA PRO A 133 -9.49 8.87 -11.10
C PRO A 133 -8.70 9.00 -9.80
N THR A 134 -8.57 7.89 -9.09
CA THR A 134 -7.70 7.77 -7.93
C THR A 134 -6.40 7.07 -8.32
N ARG A 135 -5.39 7.20 -7.48
CA ARG A 135 -4.09 6.57 -7.71
C ARG A 135 -4.13 5.13 -7.22
N VAL A 136 -3.62 4.23 -8.04
CA VAL A 136 -3.32 2.84 -7.72
C VAL A 136 -1.82 2.73 -7.56
N ASP A 137 -1.35 2.31 -6.37
CA ASP A 137 0.09 2.26 -6.11
C ASP A 137 0.77 1.20 -6.95
N ILE A 138 0.17 0.01 -7.04
CA ILE A 138 0.69 -1.10 -7.85
C ILE A 138 -0.43 -1.71 -8.70
N PHE A 139 -0.20 -1.77 -9.99
CA PHE A 139 -0.99 -2.53 -10.94
C PHE A 139 -0.21 -3.78 -11.36
N LEU A 140 -0.86 -4.96 -11.27
CA LEU A 140 -0.30 -6.21 -11.75
C LEU A 140 -1.30 -6.91 -12.68
N LYS A 141 -0.76 -7.61 -13.67
CA LYS A 141 -1.53 -8.54 -14.50
C LYS A 141 -0.75 -9.86 -14.59
N ASN A 142 -1.38 -10.98 -14.26
CA ASN A 142 -0.75 -12.28 -14.32
C ASN A 142 -0.95 -12.94 -15.71
N ASP A 143 -0.38 -14.13 -15.91
CA ASP A 143 -0.46 -14.87 -17.18
C ASP A 143 -1.88 -15.35 -17.52
N ASN A 144 -2.78 -15.43 -16.54
CA ASN A 144 -4.19 -15.75 -16.72
C ASN A 144 -5.07 -14.51 -16.98
N ASP A 145 -4.45 -13.37 -17.26
CA ASP A 145 -5.07 -12.06 -17.45
C ASP A 145 -5.87 -11.57 -16.23
N GLU A 146 -5.56 -12.07 -15.02
CA GLU A 146 -6.11 -11.52 -13.79
C GLU A 146 -5.41 -10.23 -13.41
N ILE A 147 -6.20 -9.19 -13.14
CA ILE A 147 -5.75 -7.85 -12.77
C ILE A 147 -5.77 -7.70 -11.25
N TYR A 148 -4.71 -7.14 -10.69
CA TYR A 148 -4.60 -6.77 -9.29
C TYR A 148 -4.33 -5.28 -9.17
N LEU A 149 -5.19 -4.55 -8.47
CA LEU A 149 -5.00 -3.15 -8.11
C LEU A 149 -4.74 -3.06 -6.61
N ILE A 150 -3.57 -2.57 -6.24
CA ILE A 150 -3.07 -2.62 -4.86
C ILE A 150 -2.81 -1.20 -4.36
N ASP A 151 -3.28 -0.94 -3.16
CA ASP A 151 -3.04 0.29 -2.40
C ASP A 151 -2.17 -0.04 -1.18
N ILE A 152 -0.97 0.55 -1.09
CA ILE A 152 -0.04 0.34 0.02
C ILE A 152 -0.38 1.32 1.14
N LYS A 153 -0.66 0.79 2.32
CA LYS A 153 -0.98 1.59 3.51
C LYS A 153 0.08 1.43 4.59
N THR A 154 0.13 2.42 5.47
CA THR A 154 0.98 2.35 6.66
C THR A 154 0.57 1.18 7.57
N ALA A 155 1.50 0.70 8.39
CA ALA A 155 1.29 -0.46 9.25
C ALA A 155 0.10 -0.34 10.22
N LYS A 156 -0.30 0.87 10.58
CA LYS A 156 -1.45 1.15 11.45
C LYS A 156 -2.36 2.20 10.83
N PRO A 157 -3.13 1.84 9.79
CA PRO A 157 -4.06 2.79 9.18
C PRO A 157 -5.16 3.18 10.20
N ASN A 158 -5.60 4.43 10.12
CA ASN A 158 -6.63 4.96 11.00
C ASN A 158 -7.98 4.25 10.78
N LYS A 159 -8.67 3.92 11.88
CA LYS A 159 -9.96 3.24 11.86
C LYS A 159 -11.03 3.97 11.01
N GLY A 160 -11.00 5.30 10.97
CA GLY A 160 -11.91 6.11 10.15
C GLY A 160 -11.69 6.00 8.64
N GLY A 161 -10.48 5.62 8.20
CA GLY A 161 -10.14 5.48 6.77
C GLY A 161 -10.67 4.21 6.10
N PHE A 162 -11.12 3.19 6.87
CA PHE A 162 -11.49 1.89 6.27
C PHE A 162 -12.71 1.97 5.36
N LYS A 163 -13.65 2.85 5.64
CA LYS A 163 -14.78 3.12 4.74
C LYS A 163 -14.30 3.68 3.40
N GLU A 164 -13.35 4.62 3.45
CA GLU A 164 -12.76 5.20 2.23
C GLU A 164 -11.96 4.16 1.45
N PHE A 165 -11.19 3.31 2.13
CA PHE A 165 -10.45 2.23 1.48
C PHE A 165 -11.40 1.26 0.77
N LYS A 166 -12.44 0.78 1.45
CA LYS A 166 -13.43 -0.10 0.84
C LYS A 166 -14.09 0.55 -0.37
N ARG A 167 -14.54 1.80 -0.23
CA ARG A 167 -15.13 2.55 -1.36
C ARG A 167 -14.17 2.63 -2.54
N THR A 168 -12.92 2.99 -2.31
CA THR A 168 -11.90 3.07 -3.35
C THR A 168 -11.70 1.74 -4.07
N LEU A 169 -11.62 0.62 -3.32
CA LEU A 169 -11.48 -0.70 -3.91
C LEU A 169 -12.68 -1.07 -4.80
N LEU A 170 -13.91 -0.74 -4.37
CA LEU A 170 -15.13 -0.99 -5.15
C LEU A 170 -15.22 -0.10 -6.39
N GLU A 171 -14.81 1.18 -6.29
CA GLU A 171 -14.74 2.09 -7.42
C GLU A 171 -13.71 1.64 -8.47
N TRP A 172 -12.58 1.10 -8.05
CA TRP A 172 -11.62 0.50 -8.96
C TRP A 172 -12.21 -0.70 -9.70
N VAL A 173 -12.91 -1.58 -9.00
CA VAL A 173 -13.65 -2.68 -9.64
C VAL A 173 -14.62 -2.15 -10.68
N ALA A 174 -15.44 -1.18 -10.32
CA ALA A 174 -16.47 -0.64 -11.21
C ALA A 174 -15.87 0.05 -12.44
N THR A 175 -14.79 0.82 -12.28
CA THR A 175 -14.15 1.50 -13.41
C THR A 175 -13.49 0.52 -14.39
N VAL A 176 -12.84 -0.53 -13.90
CA VAL A 176 -12.28 -1.58 -14.79
C VAL A 176 -13.40 -2.33 -15.50
N LEU A 177 -14.44 -2.76 -14.78
CA LEU A 177 -15.56 -3.49 -15.37
C LEU A 177 -16.41 -2.64 -16.32
N SER A 178 -16.40 -1.31 -16.18
CA SER A 178 -17.08 -0.43 -17.14
C SER A 178 -16.44 -0.47 -18.53
N GLU A 179 -15.12 -0.68 -18.58
CA GLU A 179 -14.36 -0.77 -19.82
C GLU A 179 -14.28 -2.23 -20.32
N GLU A 180 -14.07 -3.19 -19.40
CA GLU A 180 -13.95 -4.61 -19.71
C GLU A 180 -14.83 -5.45 -18.75
N PRO A 181 -16.12 -5.65 -19.05
CA PRO A 181 -17.07 -6.34 -18.16
C PRO A 181 -16.68 -7.77 -17.76
N THR A 182 -15.87 -8.42 -18.58
CA THR A 182 -15.40 -9.79 -18.34
C THR A 182 -14.06 -9.88 -17.61
N ALA A 183 -13.44 -8.73 -17.30
CA ALA A 183 -12.14 -8.68 -16.64
C ALA A 183 -12.16 -9.45 -15.31
N LYS A 184 -11.10 -10.20 -15.06
CA LYS A 184 -10.85 -10.82 -13.74
C LYS A 184 -10.10 -9.82 -12.88
N ILE A 185 -10.82 -9.14 -12.02
CA ILE A 185 -10.28 -8.04 -11.21
C ILE A 185 -10.20 -8.41 -9.73
N ASN A 186 -9.07 -8.09 -9.11
CA ASN A 186 -8.82 -8.15 -7.69
C ASN A 186 -8.34 -6.77 -7.21
N THR A 187 -8.89 -6.28 -6.11
CA THR A 187 -8.45 -5.04 -5.49
C THR A 187 -8.14 -5.29 -4.02
N LEU A 188 -7.01 -4.82 -3.52
CA LEU A 188 -6.57 -5.12 -2.16
C LEU A 188 -5.73 -4.00 -1.53
N ILE A 189 -5.71 -4.00 -0.21
CA ILE A 189 -4.82 -3.19 0.62
C ILE A 189 -3.59 -4.03 0.99
N ALA A 190 -2.41 -3.45 0.81
CA ALA A 190 -1.15 -4.05 1.26
C ALA A 190 -0.59 -3.30 2.46
N ILE A 191 -0.17 -4.04 3.48
CA ILE A 191 0.51 -3.53 4.69
C ILE A 191 1.93 -4.10 4.70
N PRO A 192 2.97 -3.28 4.52
CA PRO A 192 4.33 -3.76 4.27
C PRO A 192 4.95 -4.58 5.39
N TYR A 193 4.55 -4.36 6.65
CA TYR A 193 5.07 -5.09 7.80
C TYR A 193 4.04 -5.18 8.92
N ASN A 194 4.16 -6.21 9.76
CA ASN A 194 3.32 -6.38 10.95
C ASN A 194 3.95 -5.68 12.16
N PRO A 195 3.38 -4.58 12.68
CA PRO A 195 3.96 -3.86 13.83
C PRO A 195 3.73 -4.58 15.17
N TYR A 196 3.14 -5.76 15.17
CA TYR A 196 2.84 -6.55 16.38
C TYR A 196 3.68 -7.82 16.47
N GLU A 197 4.60 -8.05 15.54
CA GLU A 197 5.46 -9.25 15.56
C GLU A 197 6.10 -9.48 16.94
N PRO A 198 6.17 -10.75 17.41
CA PRO A 198 5.77 -11.99 16.73
C PRO A 198 4.26 -12.32 16.81
N LYS A 199 3.41 -11.42 17.32
CA LYS A 199 1.96 -11.63 17.38
C LYS A 199 1.33 -11.43 16.01
N PRO A 200 0.21 -12.12 15.71
CA PRO A 200 -0.55 -11.89 14.48
C PRO A 200 -0.98 -10.43 14.33
N TYR A 201 -1.07 -9.96 13.10
CA TYR A 201 -1.58 -8.63 12.81
C TYR A 201 -3.03 -8.45 13.30
N SER A 202 -3.31 -7.34 13.99
CA SER A 202 -4.63 -7.06 14.58
C SER A 202 -5.63 -6.61 13.49
N ARG A 203 -6.16 -7.57 12.73
CA ARG A 203 -7.08 -7.32 11.59
C ARG A 203 -8.50 -6.92 12.01
N TRP A 204 -8.86 -7.14 13.27
CA TRP A 204 -10.20 -6.83 13.78
C TRP A 204 -10.65 -5.40 13.55
N THR A 205 -9.71 -4.46 13.44
CA THR A 205 -10.01 -3.05 13.16
C THR A 205 -10.56 -2.82 11.75
N MET A 206 -10.35 -3.75 10.85
CA MET A 206 -10.80 -3.74 9.45
C MET A 206 -12.01 -4.66 9.23
N ALA A 207 -12.29 -5.55 10.17
CA ALA A 207 -13.43 -6.45 10.11
C ALA A 207 -14.74 -5.66 10.00
N GLY A 208 -15.65 -6.16 9.20
CA GLY A 208 -16.94 -5.50 8.92
C GLY A 208 -16.90 -4.52 7.74
N MET A 209 -15.71 -4.16 7.23
CA MET A 209 -15.56 -3.35 6.02
C MET A 209 -14.80 -4.06 4.90
N LEU A 210 -13.74 -4.79 5.22
CA LEU A 210 -12.92 -5.53 4.26
C LEU A 210 -13.08 -7.04 4.46
N ASP A 211 -13.13 -7.76 3.35
CA ASP A 211 -12.90 -9.19 3.33
C ASP A 211 -11.41 -9.45 3.57
N LEU A 212 -11.08 -9.82 4.82
CA LEU A 212 -9.70 -9.86 5.28
C LEU A 212 -8.84 -10.94 4.60
N GLU A 213 -9.46 -11.92 3.95
CA GLU A 213 -8.73 -12.97 3.23
C GLU A 213 -8.36 -12.54 1.81
N SER A 214 -9.27 -11.83 1.14
CA SER A 214 -9.13 -11.46 -0.26
C SER A 214 -8.75 -9.99 -0.50
N GLU A 215 -9.07 -9.08 0.43
CA GLU A 215 -8.80 -7.64 0.29
C GLU A 215 -7.63 -7.12 1.14
N LEU A 216 -6.94 -7.98 1.89
CA LEU A 216 -5.82 -7.56 2.76
C LEU A 216 -4.65 -8.54 2.65
N LYS A 217 -3.45 -8.00 2.44
CA LYS A 217 -2.19 -8.73 2.55
C LYS A 217 -1.23 -7.99 3.47
N VAL A 218 -0.63 -8.70 4.44
CA VAL A 218 0.24 -8.09 5.45
C VAL A 218 1.59 -8.79 5.48
N ALA A 219 2.68 -8.02 5.51
CA ALA A 219 4.04 -8.51 5.67
C ALA A 219 4.35 -9.67 4.70
N GLU A 220 4.68 -10.85 5.20
CA GLU A 220 5.00 -12.05 4.42
C GLU A 220 3.94 -12.35 3.35
N GLU A 221 2.63 -12.25 3.67
CA GLU A 221 1.55 -12.49 2.71
C GLU A 221 1.63 -11.57 1.48
N PHE A 222 2.07 -10.33 1.67
CA PHE A 222 2.20 -9.36 0.58
C PHE A 222 3.50 -9.57 -0.21
N TRP A 223 4.61 -9.67 0.48
CA TRP A 223 5.90 -9.75 -0.18
C TRP A 223 6.12 -11.10 -0.88
N ASP A 224 5.65 -12.19 -0.28
CA ASP A 224 5.70 -13.51 -0.89
C ASP A 224 4.70 -13.66 -2.05
N PHE A 225 3.57 -12.97 -2.01
CA PHE A 225 2.68 -12.87 -3.17
C PHE A 225 3.40 -12.26 -4.38
N LEU A 226 4.22 -11.24 -4.19
CA LEU A 226 4.97 -10.57 -5.25
C LEU A 226 6.21 -11.34 -5.69
N GLY A 227 7.05 -11.77 -4.74
CA GLY A 227 8.39 -12.32 -4.99
C GLY A 227 8.50 -13.84 -4.91
N GLY A 228 7.45 -14.52 -4.39
CA GLY A 228 7.47 -15.95 -4.09
C GLY A 228 7.83 -16.24 -2.64
N GLU A 229 7.64 -17.48 -2.23
CA GLU A 229 7.90 -17.96 -0.88
C GLU A 229 9.31 -17.60 -0.41
N GLY A 230 9.40 -16.96 0.75
CA GLY A 230 10.65 -16.49 1.37
C GLY A 230 11.10 -15.10 0.95
N ALA A 231 10.42 -14.42 0.02
CA ALA A 231 10.77 -13.08 -0.44
C ALA A 231 10.77 -12.04 0.69
N TYR A 232 9.87 -12.18 1.67
CA TYR A 232 9.83 -11.29 2.83
C TYR A 232 11.09 -11.39 3.68
N ASN A 233 11.56 -12.60 3.97
CA ASN A 233 12.78 -12.81 4.76
C ASN A 233 14.03 -12.29 4.03
N ASP A 234 14.12 -12.54 2.73
CA ASP A 234 15.22 -12.02 1.91
C ASP A 234 15.21 -10.48 1.85
N LEU A 235 14.02 -9.89 1.79
CA LEU A 235 13.85 -8.44 1.84
C LEU A 235 14.34 -7.86 3.18
N LEU A 236 13.98 -8.46 4.31
CA LEU A 236 14.47 -8.05 5.63
C LEU A 236 15.99 -8.13 5.71
N ALA A 237 16.60 -9.19 5.16
CA ALA A 237 18.05 -9.34 5.09
C ALA A 237 18.71 -8.24 4.22
N CYS A 238 18.09 -7.84 3.11
CA CYS A 238 18.56 -6.70 2.31
C CYS A 238 18.54 -5.39 3.12
N PHE A 239 17.49 -5.11 3.88
CA PHE A 239 17.41 -3.94 4.75
C PHE A 239 18.49 -3.95 5.84
N GLU A 240 18.70 -5.08 6.50
CA GLU A 240 19.75 -5.24 7.52
C GLU A 240 21.14 -5.00 6.93
N LYS A 241 21.44 -5.64 5.82
CA LYS A 241 22.73 -5.48 5.11
C LYS A 241 22.99 -4.01 4.74
N VAL A 242 22.00 -3.35 4.13
CA VAL A 242 22.13 -1.92 3.77
C VAL A 242 22.28 -1.05 5.01
N GLY A 243 21.56 -1.34 6.09
CA GLY A 243 21.70 -0.63 7.36
C GLY A 243 23.10 -0.75 7.96
N LEU A 244 23.72 -1.92 7.87
CA LEU A 244 25.11 -2.14 8.30
C LEU A 244 26.12 -1.41 7.40
N GLU A 245 25.97 -1.50 6.08
CA GLU A 245 26.84 -0.82 5.12
C GLU A 245 26.78 0.71 5.22
N LEU A 246 25.61 1.28 5.54
CA LEU A 246 25.42 2.72 5.65
C LEU A 246 25.55 3.23 7.09
N ARG A 247 26.01 2.42 8.04
CA ARG A 247 26.05 2.76 9.46
C ARG A 247 26.73 4.10 9.74
N GLU A 248 27.90 4.30 9.19
CA GLU A 248 28.66 5.56 9.38
C GLU A 248 27.92 6.78 8.82
N GLU A 249 27.34 6.66 7.60
CA GLU A 249 26.55 7.72 6.97
C GLU A 249 25.31 8.06 7.81
N ILE A 250 24.66 7.04 8.38
CA ILE A 250 23.51 7.19 9.27
C ILE A 250 23.90 7.90 10.55
N ASP A 251 24.98 7.45 11.22
CA ASP A 251 25.45 8.03 12.47
C ASP A 251 25.90 9.48 12.29
N ASP A 252 26.60 9.80 11.21
CA ASP A 252 27.00 11.15 10.86
C ASP A 252 25.80 12.07 10.56
N TYR A 253 24.77 11.53 9.90
CA TYR A 253 23.55 12.27 9.67
C TYR A 253 22.83 12.61 10.98
N PHE A 254 22.77 11.69 11.93
CA PHE A 254 22.08 11.87 13.20
C PHE A 254 22.83 12.78 14.19
N LYS A 255 24.14 12.93 14.07
CA LYS A 255 24.92 13.88 14.89
C LYS A 255 24.39 15.33 14.81
N ARG A 256 23.79 15.72 13.68
CA ARG A 256 23.20 17.07 13.49
C ARG A 256 21.98 17.35 14.37
N PHE A 257 21.36 16.34 14.97
CA PHE A 257 20.22 16.52 15.87
C PHE A 257 20.64 16.61 17.34
N ASN A 258 21.92 16.43 17.65
CA ASN A 258 22.46 16.49 19.01
C ASN A 258 22.92 17.92 19.45
N THR A 259 22.55 18.95 18.67
CA THR A 259 22.92 20.35 18.93
C THR A 259 21.79 21.17 19.56
#